data_e7f8f98b30e467d061711c510d85c181
#
_entry.id   e7f8f98b30e467d061711c510d85c181
#
_cell.length_a   1.000
_cell.length_b   1.000
_cell.length_c   1.000
_cell.angle_alpha   90.00
_cell.angle_beta   90.00
_cell.angle_gamma   90.00
#
_symmetry.space_group_name_H-M   'P 1'
#
loop_
_entity.id
_entity.type
_entity.pdbx_description
1 polymer ?
#
loop_
_entity_poly.entity_id
_entity_poly.type
_entity_poly.pdbx_seq_one_letter_code
_entity_poly.pdbx_strand_id
1 'polypeptide(L)'
;QDPQDLASLAKAVGDTCHLIPLIESVAGLDAANALAKAPGVVRLAFGHLDFQLDAGMQAGADEAELTAIRVDMVLAARRAGIAAPIDGVSVDIQDPGQLASDIARSQRLGFTGKLCIHPKQVSDVNAAWTPSAEAVSWAQRVIAGAQATTQGAFSLDGKMVDAPVIAKAHKILALVARQGDSAERS
;
A
#
# COMPACT_ATOMS: atom_id res chain seq x y z
N GLN A 1 10.59 -0.21 18.95
CA GLN A 1 10.76 -1.21 17.84
C GLN A 1 10.60 -2.65 18.35
N ASP A 2 10.21 -2.82 19.61
CA ASP A 2 9.94 -4.12 20.19
C ASP A 2 8.47 -4.50 19.98
N PRO A 3 8.15 -5.70 19.43
CA PRO A 3 6.78 -6.18 19.33
C PRO A 3 6.03 -6.23 20.67
N GLN A 4 6.74 -6.38 21.80
CA GLN A 4 6.14 -6.36 23.15
C GLN A 4 5.66 -4.96 23.53
N ASP A 5 6.37 -3.90 23.13
CA ASP A 5 5.94 -2.52 23.35
C ASP A 5 4.66 -2.22 22.59
N LEU A 6 4.54 -2.73 21.34
CA LEU A 6 3.31 -2.59 20.54
C LEU A 6 2.13 -3.34 21.18
N ALA A 7 2.33 -4.53 21.72
CA ALA A 7 1.28 -5.28 22.40
C ALA A 7 0.79 -4.54 23.66
N SER A 8 1.71 -3.92 24.38
CA SER A 8 1.41 -3.09 25.55
C SER A 8 0.65 -1.83 25.16
N LEU A 9 1.07 -1.17 24.07
CA LEU A 9 0.41 0.00 23.51
C LEU A 9 -1.00 -0.35 23.02
N ALA A 10 -1.16 -1.43 22.25
CA ALA A 10 -2.46 -1.91 21.79
C ALA A 10 -3.44 -2.12 22.94
N LYS A 11 -2.97 -2.72 24.04
CA LYS A 11 -3.79 -2.90 25.25
C LYS A 11 -4.18 -1.57 25.89
N ALA A 12 -3.28 -0.57 25.88
CA ALA A 12 -3.53 0.74 26.46
C ALA A 12 -4.52 1.59 25.66
N VAL A 13 -4.45 1.51 24.33
CA VAL A 13 -5.35 2.31 23.44
C VAL A 13 -6.69 1.61 23.15
N GLY A 14 -6.80 0.31 23.43
CA GLY A 14 -8.00 -0.49 23.21
C GLY A 14 -8.40 -0.63 21.73
N ASP A 15 -9.61 -1.10 21.45
CA ASP A 15 -10.11 -1.39 20.11
C ASP A 15 -10.48 -0.14 19.28
N THR A 16 -10.39 1.04 19.87
CA THR A 16 -10.75 2.31 19.21
C THR A 16 -9.66 2.90 18.34
N CYS A 17 -8.42 2.44 18.50
CA CYS A 17 -7.26 2.94 17.77
C CYS A 17 -6.57 1.83 16.98
N HIS A 18 -6.12 2.18 15.79
CA HIS A 18 -5.30 1.32 14.95
C HIS A 18 -3.82 1.72 15.05
N LEU A 19 -2.94 0.74 15.04
CA LEU A 19 -1.50 0.96 15.10
C LEU A 19 -0.90 0.87 13.68
N ILE A 20 -0.02 1.80 13.36
CA ILE A 20 0.75 1.81 12.11
C ILE A 20 2.23 1.99 12.48
N PRO A 21 2.98 0.90 12.73
CA PRO A 21 4.42 0.99 13.01
C PRO A 21 5.17 1.63 11.84
N LEU A 22 6.01 2.63 12.15
CA LEU A 22 6.94 3.24 11.21
C LEU A 22 8.25 2.45 11.24
N ILE A 23 8.63 1.88 10.11
CA ILE A 23 9.89 1.13 9.93
C ILE A 23 10.93 2.11 9.38
N GLU A 24 11.88 2.49 10.22
CA GLU A 24 12.85 3.54 9.93
C GLU A 24 14.27 3.19 10.39
N SER A 25 14.52 1.90 10.63
CA SER A 25 15.83 1.38 11.02
C SER A 25 16.00 -0.08 10.61
N VAL A 26 17.22 -0.55 10.56
CA VAL A 26 17.57 -1.94 10.28
C VAL A 26 16.91 -2.88 11.31
N ALA A 27 17.01 -2.55 12.60
CA ALA A 27 16.35 -3.33 13.65
C ALA A 27 14.82 -3.36 13.49
N GLY A 28 14.21 -2.26 13.04
CA GLY A 28 12.77 -2.20 12.71
C GLY A 28 12.41 -3.10 11.53
N LEU A 29 13.26 -3.15 10.49
CA LEU A 29 13.09 -4.04 9.35
C LEU A 29 13.21 -5.51 9.76
N ASP A 30 14.20 -5.86 10.55
CA ASP A 30 14.38 -7.23 11.10
C ASP A 30 13.14 -7.68 11.88
N ALA A 31 12.53 -6.75 12.63
CA ALA A 31 11.31 -7.01 13.39
C ALA A 31 10.01 -6.91 12.57
N ALA A 32 10.04 -6.48 11.31
CA ALA A 32 8.84 -6.11 10.53
C ALA A 32 7.79 -7.23 10.46
N ASN A 33 8.21 -8.50 10.33
CA ASN A 33 7.28 -9.64 10.34
C ASN A 33 6.57 -9.84 11.70
N ALA A 34 7.25 -9.56 12.79
CA ALA A 34 6.68 -9.66 14.14
C ALA A 34 5.79 -8.45 14.45
N LEU A 35 6.26 -7.24 14.08
CA LEU A 35 5.50 -6.00 14.22
C LEU A 35 4.19 -6.03 13.42
N ALA A 36 4.22 -6.56 12.20
CA ALA A 36 3.03 -6.69 11.36
C ALA A 36 1.96 -7.63 11.95
N LYS A 37 2.37 -8.59 12.79
CA LYS A 37 1.46 -9.54 13.45
C LYS A 37 1.01 -9.09 14.83
N ALA A 38 1.53 -7.98 15.34
CA ALA A 38 1.18 -7.48 16.67
C ALA A 38 -0.30 -7.05 16.73
N PRO A 39 -0.97 -7.23 17.88
CA PRO A 39 -2.36 -6.83 18.06
C PRO A 39 -2.58 -5.35 17.71
N GLY A 40 -3.69 -5.03 17.07
CA GLY A 40 -4.05 -3.66 16.70
C GLY A 40 -3.30 -3.08 15.50
N VAL A 41 -2.29 -3.77 14.96
CA VAL A 41 -1.55 -3.32 13.78
C VAL A 41 -2.38 -3.58 12.52
N VAL A 42 -2.64 -2.52 11.76
CA VAL A 42 -3.44 -2.58 10.53
C VAL A 42 -2.62 -2.43 9.25
N ARG A 43 -1.45 -1.80 9.32
CA ARG A 43 -0.47 -1.65 8.23
C ARG A 43 0.89 -1.23 8.80
N LEU A 44 1.93 -1.28 7.95
CA LEU A 44 3.23 -0.70 8.22
C LEU A 44 3.40 0.61 7.44
N ALA A 45 4.30 1.48 7.90
CA ALA A 45 4.74 2.66 7.15
C ALA A 45 6.27 2.66 7.03
N PHE A 46 6.81 3.24 5.96
CA PHE A 46 8.25 3.28 5.70
C PHE A 46 8.83 4.67 5.97
N GLY A 47 9.71 4.78 6.95
CA GLY A 47 10.52 5.97 7.24
C GLY A 47 11.86 5.90 6.52
N HIS A 48 11.85 5.98 5.18
CA HIS A 48 13.02 5.68 4.34
C HIS A 48 14.20 6.64 4.53
N LEU A 49 13.97 7.88 4.99
CA LEU A 49 15.04 8.84 5.22
C LEU A 49 15.86 8.44 6.47
N ASP A 50 15.17 8.18 7.57
CA ASP A 50 15.83 7.73 8.81
C ASP A 50 16.39 6.33 8.65
N PHE A 51 15.74 5.46 7.86
CA PHE A 51 16.28 4.15 7.52
C PHE A 51 17.64 4.25 6.80
N GLN A 52 17.77 5.14 5.83
CA GLN A 52 19.04 5.37 5.12
C GLN A 52 20.13 5.83 6.09
N LEU A 53 19.79 6.72 7.02
CA LEU A 53 20.74 7.21 8.03
C LEU A 53 21.19 6.07 8.94
N ASP A 54 20.27 5.26 9.46
CA ASP A 54 20.56 4.13 10.34
C ASP A 54 21.39 3.04 9.63
N ALA A 55 21.07 2.74 8.38
CA ALA A 55 21.76 1.74 7.58
C ALA A 55 23.09 2.23 6.96
N GLY A 56 23.42 3.51 7.09
CA GLY A 56 24.58 4.11 6.42
C GLY A 56 24.46 4.11 4.89
N MET A 57 23.24 4.16 4.35
CA MET A 57 22.94 4.15 2.92
C MET A 57 22.72 5.56 2.39
N GLN A 58 22.99 5.73 1.10
CA GLN A 58 22.62 6.91 0.34
C GLN A 58 21.96 6.48 -0.97
N ALA A 59 20.66 6.66 -1.07
CA ALA A 59 19.93 6.30 -2.27
C ALA A 59 20.01 7.40 -3.34
N GLY A 60 20.01 6.98 -4.61
CA GLY A 60 19.87 7.87 -5.75
C GLY A 60 18.44 8.42 -5.88
N ALA A 61 18.20 9.25 -6.90
CA ALA A 61 16.89 9.88 -7.13
C ALA A 61 15.75 8.87 -7.39
N ASP A 62 16.07 7.72 -7.95
CA ASP A 62 15.10 6.64 -8.18
C ASP A 62 14.95 5.68 -6.99
N GLU A 63 15.79 5.85 -5.96
CA GLU A 63 15.85 5.04 -4.74
C GLU A 63 15.90 3.51 -5.01
N ALA A 64 16.62 3.11 -6.06
CA ALA A 64 16.75 1.72 -6.46
C ALA A 64 17.35 0.86 -5.34
N GLU A 65 18.25 1.43 -4.53
CA GLU A 65 18.91 0.81 -3.38
C GLU A 65 17.93 0.36 -2.31
N LEU A 66 16.78 1.03 -2.19
CA LEU A 66 15.74 0.73 -1.20
C LEU A 66 14.68 -0.25 -1.70
N THR A 67 14.80 -0.74 -2.95
CA THR A 67 13.79 -1.64 -3.54
C THR A 67 13.62 -2.93 -2.74
N ALA A 68 14.71 -3.56 -2.31
CA ALA A 68 14.67 -4.80 -1.53
C ALA A 68 13.95 -4.60 -0.19
N ILE A 69 14.25 -3.50 0.50
CA ILE A 69 13.62 -3.12 1.77
C ILE A 69 12.10 -2.93 1.60
N ARG A 70 11.70 -2.20 0.56
CA ARG A 70 10.28 -2.00 0.24
C ARG A 70 9.56 -3.31 -0.04
N VAL A 71 10.18 -4.21 -0.80
CA VAL A 71 9.61 -5.53 -1.10
C VAL A 71 9.45 -6.34 0.19
N ASP A 72 10.44 -6.35 1.07
CA ASP A 72 10.36 -7.08 2.35
C ASP A 72 9.20 -6.58 3.22
N MET A 73 8.98 -5.27 3.29
CA MET A 73 7.86 -4.69 4.03
C MET A 73 6.50 -5.11 3.45
N VAL A 74 6.37 -5.12 2.11
CA VAL A 74 5.15 -5.58 1.43
C VAL A 74 4.89 -7.06 1.72
N LEU A 75 5.94 -7.88 1.68
CA LEU A 75 5.84 -9.30 2.00
C LEU A 75 5.52 -9.54 3.48
N ALA A 76 6.08 -8.74 4.41
CA ALA A 76 5.76 -8.82 5.84
C ALA A 76 4.27 -8.53 6.09
N ALA A 77 3.74 -7.44 5.53
CA ALA A 77 2.32 -7.10 5.61
C ALA A 77 1.43 -8.20 5.00
N ARG A 78 1.84 -8.78 3.87
CA ARG A 78 1.09 -9.84 3.19
C ARG A 78 1.06 -11.13 4.00
N ARG A 79 2.19 -11.53 4.61
CA ARG A 79 2.28 -12.71 5.50
C ARG A 79 1.44 -12.56 6.76
N ALA A 80 1.32 -11.33 7.27
CA ALA A 80 0.49 -11.01 8.43
C ALA A 80 -1.00 -10.87 8.11
N GLY A 81 -1.39 -10.81 6.82
CA GLY A 81 -2.78 -10.62 6.40
C GLY A 81 -3.34 -9.21 6.63
N ILE A 82 -2.47 -8.22 6.90
CA ILE A 82 -2.85 -6.82 7.11
C ILE A 82 -2.86 -6.03 5.79
N ALA A 83 -3.33 -4.79 5.82
CA ALA A 83 -3.32 -3.92 4.66
C ALA A 83 -1.89 -3.67 4.15
N ALA A 84 -1.74 -3.47 2.84
CA ALA A 84 -0.45 -3.15 2.23
C ALA A 84 0.17 -1.88 2.85
N PRO A 85 1.50 -1.77 2.94
CA PRO A 85 2.15 -0.68 3.67
C PRO A 85 1.99 0.68 2.98
N ILE A 86 2.32 1.73 3.73
CA ILE A 86 2.40 3.13 3.29
C ILE A 86 3.87 3.42 3.00
N ASP A 87 4.19 3.91 1.79
CA ASP A 87 5.56 4.27 1.41
C ASP A 87 5.99 5.62 2.02
N GLY A 88 7.29 5.86 2.01
CA GLY A 88 7.92 7.05 2.54
C GLY A 88 7.54 8.33 1.82
N VAL A 89 8.02 9.45 2.32
CA VAL A 89 7.70 10.79 1.80
C VAL A 89 8.38 11.09 0.46
N SER A 90 7.94 12.12 -0.26
CA SER A 90 8.70 12.82 -1.30
C SER A 90 9.13 14.16 -0.73
N VAL A 91 10.45 14.40 -0.66
CA VAL A 91 11.00 15.57 0.05
C VAL A 91 10.87 16.86 -0.75
N ASP A 92 10.91 16.80 -2.08
CA ASP A 92 10.70 17.97 -2.91
C ASP A 92 9.20 18.25 -3.09
N ILE A 93 8.74 19.32 -2.41
CA ILE A 93 7.34 19.77 -2.50
C ILE A 93 7.06 20.66 -3.71
N GLN A 94 8.09 21.01 -4.48
CA GLN A 94 7.99 21.87 -5.67
C GLN A 94 8.04 21.08 -6.97
N ASP A 95 8.48 19.82 -6.94
CA ASP A 95 8.58 18.95 -8.12
C ASP A 95 7.42 17.92 -8.16
N PRO A 96 6.34 18.20 -8.88
CA PRO A 96 5.23 17.25 -9.04
C PRO A 96 5.66 16.02 -9.88
N GLY A 97 6.67 16.14 -10.72
CA GLY A 97 7.20 15.02 -11.51
C GLY A 97 7.90 13.99 -10.64
N GLN A 98 8.69 14.44 -9.67
CA GLN A 98 9.31 13.56 -8.69
C GLN A 98 8.24 12.85 -7.85
N LEU A 99 7.23 13.58 -7.35
CA LEU A 99 6.13 12.99 -6.59
C LEU A 99 5.40 11.90 -7.41
N ALA A 100 5.08 12.19 -8.68
CA ALA A 100 4.42 11.23 -9.57
C ALA A 100 5.28 9.97 -9.81
N SER A 101 6.59 10.15 -10.00
CA SER A 101 7.54 9.04 -10.16
C SER A 101 7.61 8.16 -8.91
N ASP A 102 7.69 8.78 -7.73
CA ASP A 102 7.72 8.07 -6.45
C ASP A 102 6.43 7.29 -6.20
N ILE A 103 5.27 7.89 -6.49
CA ILE A 103 3.97 7.22 -6.40
C ILE A 103 3.92 6.01 -7.32
N ALA A 104 4.33 6.18 -8.58
CA ALA A 104 4.33 5.09 -9.55
C ALA A 104 5.26 3.94 -9.14
N ARG A 105 6.43 4.25 -8.56
CA ARG A 105 7.34 3.26 -7.96
C ARG A 105 6.65 2.51 -6.81
N SER A 106 6.06 3.24 -5.86
CA SER A 106 5.36 2.67 -4.71
C SER A 106 4.25 1.71 -5.14
N GLN A 107 3.45 2.09 -6.12
CA GLN A 107 2.38 1.25 -6.67
C GLN A 107 2.90 -0.03 -7.30
N ARG A 108 3.98 0.05 -8.12
CA ARG A 108 4.61 -1.12 -8.74
C ARG A 108 5.15 -2.11 -7.72
N LEU A 109 5.64 -1.62 -6.57
CA LEU A 109 6.17 -2.43 -5.49
C LEU A 109 5.08 -2.98 -4.55
N GLY A 110 3.82 -2.53 -4.68
CA GLY A 110 2.70 -3.08 -3.93
C GLY A 110 2.27 -2.27 -2.70
N PHE A 111 2.77 -1.05 -2.56
CA PHE A 111 2.26 -0.09 -1.56
C PHE A 111 0.88 0.44 -1.97
N THR A 112 0.07 0.84 -1.00
CA THR A 112 -1.28 1.38 -1.24
C THR A 112 -1.53 2.70 -0.53
N GLY A 113 -0.46 3.46 -0.32
CA GLY A 113 -0.46 4.80 0.24
C GLY A 113 0.95 5.35 0.30
N LYS A 114 1.05 6.63 0.56
CA LYS A 114 2.30 7.38 0.69
C LYS A 114 2.19 8.41 1.80
N LEU A 115 3.24 8.52 2.62
CA LEU A 115 3.35 9.60 3.58
C LEU A 115 3.54 10.93 2.84
N CYS A 116 2.88 11.98 3.32
CA CYS A 116 2.99 13.34 2.80
C CYS A 116 3.56 14.26 3.87
N ILE A 117 4.52 15.09 3.50
CA ILE A 117 5.09 16.14 4.38
C ILE A 117 4.47 17.52 4.12
N HIS A 118 3.64 17.64 3.08
CA HIS A 118 2.99 18.90 2.75
C HIS A 118 1.56 18.66 2.22
N PRO A 119 0.58 19.51 2.59
CA PRO A 119 -0.81 19.36 2.12
C PRO A 119 -0.99 19.35 0.61
N LYS A 120 -0.14 20.05 -0.15
CA LYS A 120 -0.15 20.04 -1.62
C LYS A 120 0.01 18.65 -2.24
N GLN A 121 0.67 17.72 -1.54
CA GLN A 121 0.90 16.36 -2.05
C GLN A 121 -0.33 15.47 -1.92
N VAL A 122 -1.27 15.81 -1.05
CA VAL A 122 -2.38 14.93 -0.66
C VAL A 122 -3.33 14.66 -1.83
N SER A 123 -3.66 15.68 -2.63
CA SER A 123 -4.55 15.52 -3.78
C SER A 123 -3.99 14.53 -4.80
N ASP A 124 -2.71 14.69 -5.15
CA ASP A 124 -2.05 13.86 -6.16
C ASP A 124 -1.87 12.42 -5.66
N VAL A 125 -1.50 12.27 -4.38
CA VAL A 125 -1.42 10.96 -3.73
C VAL A 125 -2.78 10.27 -3.75
N ASN A 126 -3.86 10.93 -3.34
CA ASN A 126 -5.19 10.34 -3.34
C ASN A 126 -5.68 9.99 -4.75
N ALA A 127 -5.47 10.88 -5.73
CA ALA A 127 -5.84 10.64 -7.11
C ALA A 127 -5.14 9.40 -7.70
N ALA A 128 -3.86 9.21 -7.37
CA ALA A 128 -3.07 8.09 -7.89
C ALA A 128 -3.57 6.72 -7.42
N TRP A 129 -4.13 6.61 -6.22
CA TRP A 129 -4.72 5.36 -5.72
C TRP A 129 -6.23 5.24 -5.97
N THR A 130 -6.83 6.24 -6.63
CA THR A 130 -8.22 6.16 -7.09
C THR A 130 -8.26 5.43 -8.43
N PRO A 131 -9.04 4.34 -8.55
CA PRO A 131 -9.19 3.65 -9.84
C PRO A 131 -9.77 4.56 -10.91
N SER A 132 -9.21 4.53 -12.12
CA SER A 132 -9.78 5.28 -13.25
C SER A 132 -11.13 4.72 -13.70
N ALA A 133 -11.95 5.52 -14.37
CA ALA A 133 -13.24 5.09 -14.89
C ALA A 133 -13.09 3.88 -15.86
N GLU A 134 -12.01 3.84 -16.64
CA GLU A 134 -11.70 2.73 -17.53
C GLU A 134 -11.37 1.46 -16.75
N ALA A 135 -10.58 1.58 -15.65
CA ALA A 135 -10.25 0.45 -14.80
C ALA A 135 -11.50 -0.12 -14.11
N VAL A 136 -12.40 0.75 -13.67
CA VAL A 136 -13.69 0.37 -13.06
C VAL A 136 -14.58 -0.34 -14.09
N SER A 137 -14.76 0.25 -15.28
CA SER A 137 -15.55 -0.33 -16.37
C SER A 137 -15.00 -1.70 -16.79
N TRP A 138 -13.67 -1.82 -16.91
CA TRP A 138 -13.03 -3.09 -17.20
C TRP A 138 -13.30 -4.12 -16.09
N ALA A 139 -13.15 -3.75 -14.83
CA ALA A 139 -13.39 -4.64 -13.70
C ALA A 139 -14.84 -5.14 -13.66
N GLN A 140 -15.82 -4.26 -13.92
CA GLN A 140 -17.23 -4.63 -14.02
C GLN A 140 -17.49 -5.65 -15.14
N ARG A 141 -16.90 -5.47 -16.32
CA ARG A 141 -17.02 -6.41 -17.43
C ARG A 141 -16.38 -7.76 -17.14
N VAL A 142 -15.23 -7.78 -16.45
CA VAL A 142 -14.57 -9.02 -16.00
C VAL A 142 -15.49 -9.80 -15.05
N ILE A 143 -16.07 -9.12 -14.05
CA ILE A 143 -16.95 -9.78 -13.08
C ILE A 143 -18.23 -10.28 -13.75
N ALA A 144 -18.85 -9.50 -14.63
CA ALA A 144 -20.02 -9.91 -15.39
C ALA A 144 -19.74 -11.15 -16.26
N GLY A 145 -18.58 -11.18 -16.96
CA GLY A 145 -18.14 -12.34 -17.73
C GLY A 145 -17.90 -13.58 -16.89
N ALA A 146 -17.31 -13.42 -15.69
CA ALA A 146 -17.09 -14.51 -14.76
C ALA A 146 -18.38 -15.11 -14.20
N GLN A 147 -19.42 -14.29 -14.02
CA GLN A 147 -20.75 -14.74 -13.58
C GLN A 147 -21.54 -15.45 -14.70
N ALA A 148 -21.27 -15.08 -15.95
CA ALA A 148 -21.96 -15.65 -17.12
C ALA A 148 -21.38 -16.98 -17.60
N THR A 149 -20.21 -17.40 -17.09
CA THR A 149 -19.55 -18.65 -17.50
C THR A 149 -19.45 -19.64 -16.34
N THR A 150 -19.59 -20.92 -16.65
CA THR A 150 -19.29 -22.02 -15.73
C THR A 150 -17.85 -22.54 -15.89
N GLN A 151 -17.10 -22.02 -16.85
CA GLN A 151 -15.72 -22.40 -17.12
C GLN A 151 -14.77 -21.60 -16.22
N GLY A 152 -13.65 -22.19 -15.84
CA GLY A 152 -12.63 -21.55 -14.99
C GLY A 152 -11.88 -20.40 -15.64
N ALA A 153 -12.00 -20.22 -16.97
CA ALA A 153 -11.41 -19.12 -17.73
C ALA A 153 -12.29 -18.76 -18.95
N PHE A 154 -12.22 -17.49 -19.38
CA PHE A 154 -12.93 -17.00 -20.58
C PHE A 154 -12.11 -15.93 -21.29
N SER A 155 -12.57 -15.46 -22.46
CA SER A 155 -11.92 -14.38 -23.19
C SER A 155 -12.71 -13.09 -23.05
N LEU A 156 -12.00 -11.98 -22.74
CA LEU A 156 -12.56 -10.62 -22.74
C LEU A 156 -11.59 -9.72 -23.51
N ASP A 157 -12.07 -8.99 -24.52
CA ASP A 157 -11.28 -8.11 -25.38
C ASP A 157 -10.05 -8.82 -25.99
N GLY A 158 -10.19 -10.10 -26.38
CA GLY A 158 -9.11 -10.91 -26.93
C GLY A 158 -8.04 -11.38 -25.94
N LYS A 159 -8.24 -11.15 -24.64
CA LYS A 159 -7.32 -11.58 -23.57
C LYS A 159 -7.99 -12.65 -22.71
N MET A 160 -7.18 -13.59 -22.25
CA MET A 160 -7.65 -14.61 -21.30
C MET A 160 -7.91 -13.98 -19.92
N VAL A 161 -9.06 -14.33 -19.35
CA VAL A 161 -9.47 -13.97 -17.99
C VAL A 161 -9.57 -15.25 -17.18
N ASP A 162 -8.78 -15.32 -16.12
CA ASP A 162 -8.68 -16.43 -15.18
C ASP A 162 -8.84 -15.93 -13.72
N ALA A 163 -8.68 -16.82 -12.76
CA ALA A 163 -8.85 -16.48 -11.34
C ALA A 163 -7.99 -15.28 -10.85
N PRO A 164 -6.71 -15.14 -11.21
CA PRO A 164 -5.90 -13.94 -10.90
C PRO A 164 -6.48 -12.64 -11.46
N VAL A 165 -6.98 -12.66 -12.70
CA VAL A 165 -7.58 -11.48 -13.36
C VAL A 165 -8.89 -11.10 -12.68
N ILE A 166 -9.73 -12.08 -12.34
CA ILE A 166 -10.98 -11.89 -11.58
C ILE A 166 -10.67 -11.30 -10.20
N ALA A 167 -9.67 -11.84 -9.49
CA ALA A 167 -9.25 -11.31 -8.20
C ALA A 167 -8.76 -9.84 -8.28
N LYS A 168 -8.06 -9.46 -9.37
CA LYS A 168 -7.69 -8.08 -9.63
C LYS A 168 -8.93 -7.18 -9.83
N ALA A 169 -9.91 -7.65 -10.59
CA ALA A 169 -11.15 -6.90 -10.82
C ALA A 169 -11.91 -6.65 -9.50
N HIS A 170 -12.04 -7.67 -8.65
CA HIS A 170 -12.64 -7.50 -7.32
C HIS A 170 -11.91 -6.45 -6.47
N LYS A 171 -10.57 -6.42 -6.49
CA LYS A 171 -9.80 -5.41 -5.75
C LYS A 171 -10.08 -3.99 -6.23
N ILE A 172 -10.19 -3.78 -7.55
CA ILE A 172 -10.51 -2.46 -8.13
C ILE A 172 -11.90 -2.01 -7.64
N LEU A 173 -12.91 -2.86 -7.73
CA LEU A 173 -14.26 -2.51 -7.30
C LEU A 173 -14.36 -2.26 -5.79
N ALA A 174 -13.62 -3.01 -4.98
CA ALA A 174 -13.56 -2.81 -3.53
C ALA A 174 -12.92 -1.46 -3.15
N LEU A 175 -11.96 -0.94 -3.94
CA LEU A 175 -11.40 0.39 -3.72
C LEU A 175 -12.44 1.49 -3.96
N VAL A 176 -13.24 1.37 -5.01
CA VAL A 176 -14.32 2.34 -5.32
C VAL A 176 -15.36 2.38 -4.21
N ALA A 177 -15.82 1.21 -3.73
CA ALA A 177 -16.81 1.12 -2.66
C ALA A 177 -16.34 1.84 -1.38
N ARG A 178 -15.08 1.63 -0.99
CA ARG A 178 -14.50 2.29 0.21
C ARG A 178 -14.41 3.82 0.08
N GLN A 179 -14.20 4.34 -1.13
CA GLN A 179 -14.15 5.78 -1.36
C GLN A 179 -15.54 6.42 -1.28
N GLY A 180 -16.59 5.73 -1.75
CA GLY A 180 -17.98 6.17 -1.58
C GLY A 180 -18.36 6.31 -0.12
N ASP A 181 -18.05 5.30 0.70
CA ASP A 181 -18.33 5.31 2.16
C ASP A 181 -17.58 6.43 2.91
N SER A 182 -16.40 6.83 2.43
CA SER A 182 -15.61 7.90 3.06
C SER A 182 -16.14 9.29 2.72
N ALA A 183 -16.69 9.49 1.52
CA ALA A 183 -17.26 10.74 1.08
C ALA A 183 -18.60 11.06 1.78
N GLU A 184 -19.35 10.03 2.19
CA GLU A 184 -20.62 10.21 2.92
C GLU A 184 -20.43 10.51 4.42
N ARG A 185 -19.20 10.36 4.95
CA ARG A 185 -18.86 10.59 6.38
C ARG A 185 -18.15 11.91 6.64
N SER A 186 -17.87 12.70 5.61
CA SER A 186 -17.20 14.03 5.67
C SER A 186 -18.18 15.17 5.52
#